data_4134bf645b910f05dff2f5936a36533a
#
_entry.id   4134bf645b910f05dff2f5936a36533a
#
_cell.length_a   1.000
_cell.length_b   1.000
_cell.length_c   1.000
_cell.angle_alpha   90.00
_cell.angle_beta   90.00
_cell.angle_gamma   90.00
#
_symmetry.space_group_name_H-M   'P 1'
#
loop_
_entity.id
_entity.type
_entity.pdbx_description
1 polymer ?
#
loop_
_entity_poly.entity_id
_entity_poly.type
_entity_poly.pdbx_seq_one_letter_code
_entity_poly.pdbx_strand_id
1 'polypeptide(L)'
;LHLSCLLLNSTAFLLAVSRGAMAAIAAAFLLYLLMERGQRRAVSFILMVETLVLAAAASLAVLPAYAAAGEKVQILPLLAVVAAAAALCALDIFAGRPLAQRMARRMKTVNIVLLAALALVAAVVVLAVNWTGPIDMAAGDSITRGAYLSEGAYTLHVEADGPVNVQVQTQTWEDAVMNRKQTAYSGAADGASFNAPADNRSVTFIVTADASVHIDAIRYDGAASGQLRLNYTLLPEAIAGRIQTLRSEGNVVQRTVYIQDAMKLFSRSPVVGLGMGAFENGIYNVQSYHYETKYVHNHYVQSMVDTGIIGLLLWVGTLAASAIAVFRLWRKEREQQAYAMSAALGALLLFLMIHAAVEVIFSSGYFLPFGYGALAVVNLCCGDLLPLTFAK
;
A
#
# COMPACT_ATOMS: atom_id res chain seq x y z
N LEU A 1 -23.58 -5.69 -17.07
CA LEU A 1 -23.73 -5.09 -15.75
C LEU A 1 -22.55 -5.45 -14.83
N HIS A 2 -22.29 -6.74 -14.54
CA HIS A 2 -21.22 -7.14 -13.60
C HIS A 2 -19.84 -6.65 -14.01
N LEU A 3 -19.46 -6.75 -15.27
CA LEU A 3 -18.17 -6.26 -15.79
C LEU A 3 -18.07 -4.74 -15.68
N SER A 4 -19.16 -4.01 -15.96
CA SER A 4 -19.18 -2.56 -15.81
C SER A 4 -19.01 -2.14 -14.34
N CYS A 5 -19.70 -2.82 -13.42
CA CYS A 5 -19.53 -2.59 -11.98
C CYS A 5 -18.09 -2.93 -11.52
N LEU A 6 -17.51 -4.00 -12.03
CA LEU A 6 -16.12 -4.40 -11.73
C LEU A 6 -15.14 -3.30 -12.17
N LEU A 7 -15.29 -2.79 -13.40
CA LEU A 7 -14.42 -1.72 -13.89
C LEU A 7 -14.59 -0.43 -13.08
N LEU A 8 -15.84 0.00 -12.83
CA LEU A 8 -16.12 1.21 -12.04
C LEU A 8 -15.47 1.14 -10.66
N ASN A 9 -15.67 0.04 -9.94
CA ASN A 9 -15.08 -0.15 -8.62
C ASN A 9 -13.54 -0.20 -8.68
N SER A 10 -12.97 -0.84 -9.70
CA SER A 10 -11.52 -0.90 -9.89
C SER A 10 -10.92 0.46 -10.22
N THR A 11 -11.61 1.27 -11.03
CA THR A 11 -11.20 2.65 -11.34
C THR A 11 -11.25 3.52 -10.08
N ALA A 12 -12.35 3.50 -9.35
CA ALA A 12 -12.50 4.23 -8.08
C ALA A 12 -11.43 3.81 -7.05
N PHE A 13 -11.14 2.51 -6.98
CA PHE A 13 -10.12 1.96 -6.11
C PHE A 13 -8.71 2.45 -6.46
N LEU A 14 -8.35 2.50 -7.75
CA LEU A 14 -7.06 3.03 -8.20
C LEU A 14 -6.95 4.54 -7.92
N LEU A 15 -8.03 5.30 -8.11
CA LEU A 15 -8.08 6.73 -7.81
C LEU A 15 -7.97 7.05 -6.31
N ALA A 16 -8.39 6.15 -5.45
CA ALA A 16 -8.26 6.30 -3.99
C ALA A 16 -6.80 6.25 -3.50
N VAL A 17 -5.87 5.72 -4.29
CA VAL A 17 -4.42 5.66 -4.04
C VAL A 17 -4.06 5.10 -2.65
N SER A 18 -4.90 4.26 -2.07
CA SER A 18 -4.66 3.64 -0.76
C SER A 18 -3.70 2.46 -0.89
N ARG A 19 -2.44 2.65 -0.47
CA ARG A 19 -1.39 1.62 -0.57
C ARG A 19 -1.71 0.38 0.26
N GLY A 20 -2.26 0.58 1.46
CA GLY A 20 -2.67 -0.53 2.34
C GLY A 20 -3.78 -1.36 1.72
N ALA A 21 -4.80 -0.71 1.14
CA ALA A 21 -5.87 -1.39 0.43
C ALA A 21 -5.37 -2.08 -0.84
N MET A 22 -4.44 -1.47 -1.59
CA MET A 22 -3.83 -2.09 -2.78
C MET A 22 -3.05 -3.37 -2.43
N ALA A 23 -2.27 -3.35 -1.35
CA ALA A 23 -1.58 -4.55 -0.87
C ALA A 23 -2.56 -5.63 -0.39
N ALA A 24 -3.62 -5.24 0.32
CA ALA A 24 -4.64 -6.16 0.81
C ALA A 24 -5.41 -6.83 -0.35
N ILE A 25 -5.82 -6.07 -1.38
CA ILE A 25 -6.55 -6.63 -2.53
C ILE A 25 -5.64 -7.51 -3.40
N ALA A 26 -4.36 -7.16 -3.54
CA ALA A 26 -3.40 -7.98 -4.27
C ALA A 26 -3.21 -9.35 -3.59
N ALA A 27 -3.04 -9.37 -2.26
CA ALA A 27 -2.95 -10.61 -1.50
C ALA A 27 -4.24 -11.43 -1.55
N ALA A 28 -5.40 -10.78 -1.41
CA ALA A 28 -6.71 -11.41 -1.49
C ALA A 28 -6.95 -12.03 -2.88
N PHE A 29 -6.57 -11.34 -3.93
CA PHE A 29 -6.71 -11.84 -5.28
C PHE A 29 -5.75 -13.00 -5.57
N LEU A 30 -4.53 -12.93 -5.06
CA LEU A 30 -3.60 -14.07 -5.15
C LEU A 30 -4.19 -15.32 -4.48
N LEU A 31 -4.77 -15.17 -3.27
CA LEU A 31 -5.46 -16.26 -2.59
C LEU A 31 -6.63 -16.78 -3.42
N TYR A 32 -7.46 -15.88 -3.98
CA TYR A 32 -8.56 -16.24 -4.86
C TYR A 32 -8.09 -17.11 -6.03
N LEU A 33 -7.01 -16.71 -6.73
CA LEU A 33 -6.44 -17.48 -7.83
C LEU A 33 -5.88 -18.84 -7.37
N LEU A 34 -5.27 -18.89 -6.19
CA LEU A 34 -4.73 -20.16 -5.64
C LEU A 34 -5.85 -21.12 -5.26
N MET A 35 -6.97 -20.60 -4.76
CA MET A 35 -8.15 -21.41 -4.43
C MET A 35 -8.93 -21.84 -5.66
N GLU A 36 -8.98 -21.05 -6.73
CA GLU A 36 -9.67 -21.41 -7.98
C GLU A 36 -8.93 -22.50 -8.76
N ARG A 37 -9.68 -23.28 -9.57
CA ARG A 37 -9.15 -24.44 -10.33
C ARG A 37 -9.47 -24.36 -11.82
N GLY A 38 -8.59 -24.97 -12.61
CA GLY A 38 -8.81 -25.21 -14.02
C GLY A 38 -9.14 -23.96 -14.83
N GLN A 39 -10.17 -24.06 -15.66
CA GLN A 39 -10.58 -22.98 -16.57
C GLN A 39 -10.98 -21.69 -15.83
N ARG A 40 -11.63 -21.81 -14.68
CA ARG A 40 -12.04 -20.61 -13.92
C ARG A 40 -10.87 -19.78 -13.44
N ARG A 41 -9.78 -20.41 -12.98
CA ARG A 41 -8.55 -19.69 -12.63
C ARG A 41 -8.03 -18.88 -13.81
N ALA A 42 -8.00 -19.47 -15.00
CA ALA A 42 -7.55 -18.78 -16.21
C ALA A 42 -8.48 -17.62 -16.58
N VAL A 43 -9.80 -17.82 -16.52
CA VAL A 43 -10.79 -16.75 -16.78
C VAL A 43 -10.63 -15.62 -15.79
N SER A 44 -10.57 -15.91 -14.49
CA SER A 44 -10.43 -14.89 -13.44
C SER A 44 -9.13 -14.11 -13.58
N PHE A 45 -8.03 -14.79 -13.91
CA PHE A 45 -6.73 -14.14 -14.13
C PHE A 45 -6.78 -13.19 -15.32
N ILE A 46 -7.26 -13.64 -16.48
CA ILE A 46 -7.36 -12.80 -17.69
C ILE A 46 -8.28 -11.60 -17.42
N LEU A 47 -9.48 -11.86 -16.91
CA LEU A 47 -10.45 -10.80 -16.61
C LEU A 47 -9.86 -9.73 -15.65
N MET A 48 -9.07 -10.14 -14.67
CA MET A 48 -8.44 -9.17 -13.79
C MET A 48 -7.37 -8.35 -14.51
N VAL A 49 -6.55 -8.97 -15.34
CA VAL A 49 -5.55 -8.22 -16.13
C VAL A 49 -6.24 -7.20 -17.04
N GLU A 50 -7.28 -7.63 -17.76
CA GLU A 50 -8.09 -6.74 -18.60
C GLU A 50 -8.70 -5.59 -17.79
N THR A 51 -9.29 -5.91 -16.63
CA THR A 51 -9.89 -4.91 -15.75
C THR A 51 -8.86 -3.92 -15.23
N LEU A 52 -7.69 -4.37 -14.76
CA LEU A 52 -6.64 -3.49 -14.24
C LEU A 52 -6.09 -2.56 -15.32
N VAL A 53 -5.84 -3.07 -16.53
CA VAL A 53 -5.34 -2.26 -17.64
C VAL A 53 -6.34 -1.19 -18.02
N LEU A 54 -7.62 -1.55 -18.18
CA LEU A 54 -8.66 -0.60 -18.56
C LEU A 54 -9.02 0.37 -17.44
N ALA A 55 -9.03 -0.08 -16.18
CA ALA A 55 -9.22 0.79 -15.03
C ALA A 55 -8.07 1.79 -14.86
N ALA A 56 -6.83 1.36 -15.10
CA ALA A 56 -5.67 2.26 -15.10
C ALA A 56 -5.77 3.31 -16.21
N ALA A 57 -6.12 2.90 -17.44
CA ALA A 57 -6.33 3.81 -18.56
C ALA A 57 -7.46 4.81 -18.26
N ALA A 58 -8.59 4.36 -17.72
CA ALA A 58 -9.69 5.21 -17.28
C ALA A 58 -9.25 6.20 -16.19
N SER A 59 -8.47 5.73 -15.20
CA SER A 59 -7.95 6.56 -14.12
C SER A 59 -7.03 7.67 -14.64
N LEU A 60 -6.16 7.37 -15.62
CA LEU A 60 -5.30 8.37 -16.27
C LEU A 60 -6.11 9.45 -17.03
N ALA A 61 -7.28 9.09 -17.54
CA ALA A 61 -8.17 10.08 -18.19
C ALA A 61 -8.95 10.93 -17.16
N VAL A 62 -9.27 10.35 -15.99
CA VAL A 62 -10.03 11.04 -14.92
C VAL A 62 -9.15 11.99 -14.10
N LEU A 63 -7.91 11.60 -13.78
CA LEU A 63 -7.02 12.35 -12.89
C LEU A 63 -6.76 13.80 -13.32
N PRO A 64 -6.38 14.11 -14.58
CA PRO A 64 -6.17 15.49 -15.03
C PRO A 64 -7.44 16.32 -14.98
N ALA A 65 -8.57 15.69 -15.34
CA ALA A 65 -9.87 16.34 -15.31
C ALA A 65 -10.32 16.66 -13.89
N TYR A 66 -10.07 15.77 -12.93
CA TYR A 66 -10.34 16.01 -11.52
C TYR A 66 -9.46 17.15 -10.97
N ALA A 67 -8.19 17.18 -11.32
CA ALA A 67 -7.28 18.25 -10.90
C ALA A 67 -7.63 19.62 -11.50
N ALA A 68 -8.22 19.65 -12.72
CA ALA A 68 -8.62 20.86 -13.41
C ALA A 68 -10.08 21.29 -13.12
N ALA A 69 -10.89 20.39 -12.55
CA ALA A 69 -12.30 20.65 -12.30
C ALA A 69 -12.47 21.53 -11.06
N GLY A 70 -12.84 22.77 -11.24
CA GLY A 70 -13.55 23.50 -10.21
C GLY A 70 -14.90 22.80 -9.89
N GLU A 71 -15.97 23.58 -9.73
CA GLU A 71 -17.32 23.05 -9.40
C GLU A 71 -18.09 22.44 -10.61
N LYS A 72 -17.47 22.32 -11.79
CA LYS A 72 -18.17 21.87 -13.01
C LYS A 72 -17.98 20.39 -13.28
N VAL A 73 -19.08 19.68 -13.46
CA VAL A 73 -19.07 18.28 -13.93
C VAL A 73 -18.46 18.20 -15.33
N GLN A 74 -17.41 17.40 -15.46
CA GLN A 74 -16.76 17.15 -16.74
C GLN A 74 -17.31 15.86 -17.37
N ILE A 75 -17.84 15.97 -18.59
CA ILE A 75 -18.45 14.83 -19.30
C ILE A 75 -17.39 13.90 -19.87
N LEU A 76 -16.22 14.41 -20.29
CA LEU A 76 -15.18 13.62 -20.93
C LEU A 76 -14.64 12.46 -20.07
N PRO A 77 -14.32 12.63 -18.76
CA PRO A 77 -13.94 11.54 -17.89
C PRO A 77 -15.03 10.48 -17.75
N LEU A 78 -16.29 10.88 -17.66
CA LEU A 78 -17.41 9.96 -17.61
C LEU A 78 -17.50 9.10 -18.87
N LEU A 79 -17.37 9.73 -20.05
CA LEU A 79 -17.34 9.02 -21.32
C LEU A 79 -16.14 8.06 -21.41
N ALA A 80 -14.97 8.43 -20.89
CA ALA A 80 -13.79 7.56 -20.85
C ALA A 80 -14.05 6.30 -20.02
N VAL A 81 -14.68 6.44 -18.85
CA VAL A 81 -15.03 5.30 -17.99
C VAL A 81 -16.09 4.42 -18.64
N VAL A 82 -17.10 5.00 -19.28
CA VAL A 82 -18.13 4.24 -20.01
C VAL A 82 -17.51 3.50 -21.21
N ALA A 83 -16.63 4.16 -21.96
CA ALA A 83 -15.92 3.53 -23.08
C ALA A 83 -15.02 2.38 -22.60
N ALA A 84 -14.32 2.55 -21.49
CA ALA A 84 -13.51 1.50 -20.89
C ALA A 84 -14.37 0.30 -20.42
N ALA A 85 -15.57 0.55 -19.88
CA ALA A 85 -16.50 -0.51 -19.49
C ALA A 85 -17.04 -1.28 -20.72
N ALA A 86 -17.34 -0.59 -21.81
CA ALA A 86 -17.73 -1.22 -23.07
C ALA A 86 -16.56 -2.03 -23.67
N ALA A 87 -15.36 -1.46 -23.63
CA ALA A 87 -14.12 -2.14 -24.07
C ALA A 87 -13.86 -3.40 -23.26
N LEU A 88 -14.04 -3.39 -21.93
CA LEU A 88 -13.88 -4.58 -21.08
C LEU A 88 -14.87 -5.68 -21.49
N CYS A 89 -16.13 -5.33 -21.73
CA CYS A 89 -17.13 -6.30 -22.17
C CYS A 89 -16.76 -6.93 -23.54
N ALA A 90 -16.31 -6.10 -24.46
CA ALA A 90 -15.88 -6.59 -25.78
C ALA A 90 -14.61 -7.45 -25.69
N LEU A 91 -13.61 -7.00 -24.93
CA LEU A 91 -12.34 -7.70 -24.76
C LEU A 91 -12.55 -9.07 -24.10
N ASP A 92 -13.32 -9.14 -23.01
CA ASP A 92 -13.64 -10.41 -22.34
C ASP A 92 -14.33 -11.41 -23.29
N ILE A 93 -15.28 -10.96 -24.11
CA ILE A 93 -16.03 -11.84 -25.02
C ILE A 93 -15.15 -12.31 -26.18
N PHE A 94 -14.47 -11.39 -26.86
CA PHE A 94 -13.79 -11.68 -28.14
C PHE A 94 -12.36 -12.17 -27.97
N ALA A 95 -11.68 -11.83 -26.89
CA ALA A 95 -10.28 -12.20 -26.65
C ALA A 95 -10.07 -12.95 -25.34
N GLY A 96 -10.56 -12.43 -24.22
CA GLY A 96 -10.29 -12.94 -22.87
C GLY A 96 -10.73 -14.37 -22.65
N ARG A 97 -12.01 -14.66 -22.90
CA ARG A 97 -12.56 -16.02 -22.73
C ARG A 97 -11.91 -17.04 -23.67
N PRO A 98 -11.72 -16.78 -24.99
CA PRO A 98 -10.99 -17.67 -25.87
C PRO A 98 -9.56 -17.93 -25.41
N LEU A 99 -8.86 -16.89 -24.94
CA LEU A 99 -7.50 -17.02 -24.41
C LEU A 99 -7.49 -17.87 -23.13
N ALA A 100 -8.40 -17.58 -22.20
CA ALA A 100 -8.54 -18.35 -20.96
C ALA A 100 -8.81 -19.85 -21.22
N GLN A 101 -9.64 -20.17 -22.19
CA GLN A 101 -9.90 -21.56 -22.60
C GLN A 101 -8.66 -22.25 -23.15
N ARG A 102 -7.84 -21.55 -23.93
CA ARG A 102 -6.55 -22.09 -24.42
C ARG A 102 -5.57 -22.30 -23.28
N MET A 103 -5.46 -21.34 -22.35
CA MET A 103 -4.62 -21.43 -21.16
C MET A 103 -5.04 -22.59 -20.25
N ALA A 104 -6.35 -22.79 -20.06
CA ALA A 104 -6.88 -23.86 -19.23
C ALA A 104 -6.44 -25.26 -19.66
N ARG A 105 -6.27 -25.48 -20.97
CA ARG A 105 -5.78 -26.76 -21.52
C ARG A 105 -4.32 -27.06 -21.16
N ARG A 106 -3.55 -26.03 -20.75
CA ARG A 106 -2.12 -26.12 -20.43
C ARG A 106 -1.78 -25.49 -19.08
N MET A 107 -2.65 -25.65 -18.07
CA MET A 107 -2.52 -24.98 -16.78
C MET A 107 -1.18 -25.21 -16.07
N LYS A 108 -0.58 -26.41 -16.20
CA LYS A 108 0.75 -26.67 -15.63
C LYS A 108 1.80 -25.72 -16.23
N THR A 109 1.83 -25.63 -17.57
CA THR A 109 2.74 -24.72 -18.27
C THR A 109 2.46 -23.27 -17.92
N VAL A 110 1.18 -22.87 -17.87
CA VAL A 110 0.77 -21.51 -17.48
C VAL A 110 1.25 -21.17 -16.07
N ASN A 111 1.06 -22.06 -15.10
CA ASN A 111 1.54 -21.83 -13.73
C ASN A 111 3.08 -21.67 -13.68
N ILE A 112 3.83 -22.49 -14.43
CA ILE A 112 5.29 -22.36 -14.50
C ILE A 112 5.68 -21.00 -15.10
N VAL A 113 5.04 -20.60 -16.20
CA VAL A 113 5.30 -19.31 -16.86
C VAL A 113 4.95 -18.13 -15.93
N LEU A 114 3.83 -18.21 -15.22
CA LEU A 114 3.45 -17.17 -14.25
C LEU A 114 4.43 -17.08 -13.08
N LEU A 115 4.88 -18.21 -12.54
CA LEU A 115 5.90 -18.22 -11.48
C LEU A 115 7.24 -17.68 -11.99
N ALA A 116 7.65 -18.06 -13.18
CA ALA A 116 8.86 -17.54 -13.81
C ALA A 116 8.75 -16.03 -14.09
N ALA A 117 7.60 -15.56 -14.57
CA ALA A 117 7.34 -14.13 -14.77
C ALA A 117 7.35 -13.37 -13.46
N LEU A 118 6.74 -13.89 -12.39
CA LEU A 118 6.77 -13.29 -11.07
C LEU A 118 8.19 -13.22 -10.51
N ALA A 119 8.96 -14.29 -10.64
CA ALA A 119 10.37 -14.30 -10.23
C ALA A 119 11.21 -13.30 -11.03
N LEU A 120 10.96 -13.19 -12.34
CA LEU A 120 11.62 -12.22 -13.21
C LEU A 120 11.25 -10.78 -12.80
N VAL A 121 9.97 -10.49 -12.55
CA VAL A 121 9.53 -9.18 -12.06
C VAL A 121 10.19 -8.85 -10.72
N ALA A 122 10.22 -9.80 -9.78
CA ALA A 122 10.90 -9.61 -8.50
C ALA A 122 12.40 -9.32 -8.69
N ALA A 123 13.07 -10.05 -9.58
CA ALA A 123 14.47 -9.81 -9.93
C ALA A 123 14.68 -8.43 -10.57
N VAL A 124 13.81 -8.04 -11.50
CA VAL A 124 13.85 -6.71 -12.13
C VAL A 124 13.63 -5.61 -11.11
N VAL A 125 12.68 -5.78 -10.18
CA VAL A 125 12.46 -4.80 -9.10
C VAL A 125 13.69 -4.67 -8.20
N VAL A 126 14.30 -5.79 -7.80
CA VAL A 126 15.54 -5.79 -7.01
C VAL A 126 16.67 -5.10 -7.76
N LEU A 127 16.84 -5.40 -9.04
CA LEU A 127 17.85 -4.74 -9.89
C LEU A 127 17.53 -3.24 -10.01
N ALA A 128 16.30 -2.87 -10.31
CA ALA A 128 15.89 -1.50 -10.51
C ALA A 128 16.11 -0.60 -9.28
N VAL A 129 15.90 -1.17 -8.07
CA VAL A 129 16.15 -0.44 -6.81
C VAL A 129 17.65 -0.34 -6.47
N ASN A 130 18.48 -1.25 -6.96
CA ASN A 130 19.91 -1.28 -6.63
C ASN A 130 20.83 -0.78 -7.75
N TRP A 131 20.33 -0.73 -8.98
CA TRP A 131 21.10 -0.25 -10.12
C TRP A 131 21.04 1.27 -10.20
N THR A 132 21.98 1.91 -9.58
CA THR A 132 22.13 3.37 -9.55
C THR A 132 23.44 3.79 -10.19
N GLY A 133 23.49 4.98 -10.76
CA GLY A 133 24.64 5.52 -11.45
C GLY A 133 24.73 7.05 -11.37
N PRO A 134 25.64 7.65 -12.12
CA PRO A 134 25.74 9.10 -12.28
C PRO A 134 24.45 9.69 -12.90
N ILE A 135 24.31 10.99 -12.79
CA ILE A 135 23.14 11.71 -13.31
C ILE A 135 23.56 12.96 -14.08
N ASP A 136 22.93 13.15 -15.24
CA ASP A 136 22.98 14.41 -15.97
C ASP A 136 21.80 15.28 -15.55
N MET A 137 22.05 16.52 -15.16
CA MET A 137 21.04 17.49 -14.77
C MET A 137 21.12 18.70 -15.69
N ALA A 138 19.99 19.14 -16.22
CA ALA A 138 19.90 20.40 -16.95
C ALA A 138 19.83 21.59 -15.97
N ALA A 139 20.06 22.80 -16.49
CA ALA A 139 19.86 24.01 -15.70
C ALA A 139 18.43 24.11 -15.16
N GLY A 140 18.27 24.28 -13.86
CA GLY A 140 17.00 24.34 -13.15
C GLY A 140 16.43 22.99 -12.72
N ASP A 141 17.06 21.87 -13.09
CA ASP A 141 16.65 20.55 -12.61
C ASP A 141 16.87 20.40 -11.11
N SER A 142 16.01 19.60 -10.49
CA SER A 142 16.09 19.27 -9.07
C SER A 142 15.76 17.81 -8.84
N ILE A 143 16.58 17.14 -8.04
CA ILE A 143 16.32 15.77 -7.58
C ILE A 143 16.25 15.72 -6.05
N THR A 144 15.41 14.85 -5.52
CA THR A 144 15.28 14.63 -4.08
C THR A 144 15.78 13.24 -3.71
N ARG A 145 16.72 13.17 -2.76
CA ARG A 145 17.28 11.91 -2.27
C ARG A 145 17.18 11.84 -0.76
N GLY A 146 16.99 10.65 -0.24
CA GLY A 146 16.85 10.40 1.19
C GLY A 146 17.99 9.53 1.73
N ALA A 147 18.46 9.82 2.93
CA ALA A 147 19.34 8.95 3.69
C ALA A 147 18.86 8.81 5.14
N TYR A 148 19.21 7.68 5.74
CA TYR A 148 18.92 7.40 7.15
C TYR A 148 20.24 7.51 7.91
N LEU A 149 20.51 8.71 8.44
CA LEU A 149 21.74 9.04 9.11
C LEU A 149 21.54 9.04 10.63
N SER A 150 22.51 8.49 11.36
CA SER A 150 22.56 8.60 12.82
C SER A 150 22.89 10.03 13.26
N GLU A 151 22.70 10.31 14.54
CA GLU A 151 23.14 11.56 15.15
C GLU A 151 24.62 11.84 14.84
N GLY A 152 24.94 13.09 14.49
CA GLY A 152 26.30 13.56 14.32
C GLY A 152 26.50 14.58 13.21
N ALA A 153 27.73 15.01 13.09
CA ALA A 153 28.17 15.92 12.04
C ALA A 153 28.51 15.13 10.76
N TYR A 154 28.15 15.70 9.62
CA TYR A 154 28.39 15.15 8.30
C TYR A 154 28.91 16.21 7.35
N THR A 155 29.80 15.82 6.43
CA THR A 155 30.27 16.65 5.33
C THR A 155 30.00 15.98 4.00
N LEU A 156 29.57 16.73 3.01
CA LEU A 156 29.30 16.24 1.65
C LEU A 156 30.56 16.44 0.79
N HIS A 157 30.82 15.46 -0.06
CA HIS A 157 31.82 15.48 -1.11
C HIS A 157 31.16 15.21 -2.44
N VAL A 158 31.26 16.15 -3.37
CA VAL A 158 30.61 16.08 -4.69
C VAL A 158 31.64 15.86 -5.77
N GLU A 159 31.47 14.84 -6.57
CA GLU A 159 32.23 14.59 -7.80
C GLU A 159 31.33 14.98 -8.97
N ALA A 160 31.56 16.16 -9.54
CA ALA A 160 30.80 16.71 -10.66
C ALA A 160 31.68 17.60 -11.54
N ASP A 161 31.27 17.80 -12.80
CA ASP A 161 31.96 18.66 -13.76
C ASP A 161 31.57 20.15 -13.65
N GLY A 162 30.66 20.49 -12.73
CA GLY A 162 30.20 21.86 -12.51
C GLY A 162 29.62 22.09 -11.10
N PRO A 163 29.25 23.33 -10.79
CA PRO A 163 28.70 23.67 -9.48
C PRO A 163 27.31 23.05 -9.25
N VAL A 164 27.12 22.48 -8.06
CA VAL A 164 25.88 21.84 -7.61
C VAL A 164 25.49 22.48 -6.28
N ASN A 165 24.23 22.82 -6.13
CA ASN A 165 23.66 23.28 -4.88
C ASN A 165 22.89 22.15 -4.17
N VAL A 166 22.88 22.20 -2.84
CA VAL A 166 22.09 21.26 -2.03
C VAL A 166 21.35 22.00 -0.92
N GLN A 167 20.09 21.60 -0.72
CA GLN A 167 19.38 21.88 0.53
C GLN A 167 19.27 20.57 1.32
N VAL A 168 19.86 20.55 2.51
CA VAL A 168 19.79 19.42 3.43
C VAL A 168 18.69 19.69 4.44
N GLN A 169 17.72 18.79 4.51
CA GLN A 169 16.61 18.84 5.45
C GLN A 169 16.68 17.63 6.39
N THR A 170 16.71 17.88 7.68
CA THR A 170 16.61 16.87 8.73
C THR A 170 15.15 16.74 9.18
N GLN A 171 14.78 15.58 9.69
CA GLN A 171 13.46 15.31 10.21
C GLN A 171 13.57 14.40 11.43
N THR A 172 13.21 14.92 12.60
CA THR A 172 13.06 14.15 13.83
C THR A 172 11.77 13.33 13.81
N TRP A 173 11.55 12.47 14.81
CA TRP A 173 10.28 11.77 14.98
C TRP A 173 9.12 12.76 15.17
N GLU A 174 9.31 13.81 15.98
CA GLU A 174 8.32 14.86 16.19
C GLU A 174 8.00 15.60 14.88
N ASP A 175 9.03 16.02 14.14
CA ASP A 175 8.83 16.69 12.86
C ASP A 175 8.09 15.79 11.86
N ALA A 176 8.38 14.50 11.85
CA ALA A 176 7.71 13.55 10.97
C ALA A 176 6.22 13.36 11.32
N VAL A 177 5.90 13.32 12.62
CA VAL A 177 4.50 13.27 13.09
C VAL A 177 3.74 14.55 12.71
N MET A 178 4.38 15.71 12.80
CA MET A 178 3.82 17.01 12.44
C MET A 178 3.95 17.36 10.95
N ASN A 179 4.49 16.45 10.15
CA ASN A 179 4.78 16.67 8.71
C ASN A 179 5.63 17.92 8.45
N ARG A 180 6.62 18.18 9.32
CA ARG A 180 7.58 19.28 9.21
C ARG A 180 8.94 18.73 8.79
N LYS A 181 9.80 19.62 8.26
CA LYS A 181 11.21 19.37 7.98
C LYS A 181 12.01 20.60 8.37
N GLN A 182 13.18 20.39 8.96
CA GLN A 182 14.10 21.47 9.37
C GLN A 182 15.21 21.58 8.34
N THR A 183 15.48 22.77 7.81
CA THR A 183 16.62 23.01 6.93
C THR A 183 17.89 23.08 7.75
N ALA A 184 18.75 22.09 7.61
CA ALA A 184 20.04 22.02 8.30
C ALA A 184 21.16 22.72 7.51
N TYR A 185 21.05 22.77 6.18
CA TYR A 185 21.99 23.45 5.30
C TYR A 185 21.33 23.85 3.99
N SER A 186 21.80 24.94 3.39
CA SER A 186 21.39 25.33 2.02
C SER A 186 22.53 26.14 1.40
N GLY A 187 23.04 25.69 0.24
CA GLY A 187 24.14 26.32 -0.50
C GLY A 187 24.90 25.34 -1.39
N ALA A 188 26.16 25.66 -1.69
CA ALA A 188 27.03 24.80 -2.49
C ALA A 188 27.13 23.40 -1.87
N ALA A 189 27.06 22.36 -2.71
CA ALA A 189 26.98 20.99 -2.22
C ALA A 189 28.35 20.44 -1.79
N ASP A 190 29.41 20.78 -2.50
CA ASP A 190 30.75 20.30 -2.17
C ASP A 190 31.30 21.01 -0.91
N GLY A 191 31.78 20.22 0.04
CA GLY A 191 32.20 20.71 1.37
C GLY A 191 31.06 21.13 2.31
N ALA A 192 29.79 20.96 1.93
CA ALA A 192 28.64 21.27 2.78
C ALA A 192 28.67 20.45 4.06
N SER A 193 28.59 21.13 5.22
CA SER A 193 28.58 20.48 6.53
C SER A 193 27.25 20.71 7.23
N PHE A 194 26.70 19.66 7.83
CA PHE A 194 25.44 19.73 8.57
C PHE A 194 25.44 18.76 9.75
N ASN A 195 24.54 18.98 10.70
CA ASN A 195 24.35 18.10 11.84
C ASN A 195 23.00 17.35 11.72
N ALA A 196 23.03 16.03 11.87
CA ALA A 196 21.84 15.23 12.09
C ALA A 196 21.53 15.20 13.60
N PRO A 197 20.28 15.53 14.03
CA PRO A 197 19.91 15.56 15.45
C PRO A 197 19.84 14.14 16.07
N ALA A 198 19.84 14.09 17.41
CA ALA A 198 19.87 12.84 18.18
C ALA A 198 18.71 11.88 17.86
N ASP A 199 17.52 12.41 17.64
CA ASP A 199 16.32 11.65 17.29
C ASP A 199 16.00 11.71 15.79
N ASN A 200 17.02 11.89 14.96
CA ASN A 200 16.88 11.99 13.50
C ASN A 200 16.21 10.77 12.91
N ARG A 201 15.15 10.99 12.17
CA ARG A 201 14.41 9.94 11.46
C ARG A 201 14.88 9.78 10.02
N SER A 202 15.18 10.91 9.38
CA SER A 202 15.64 10.92 7.99
C SER A 202 16.34 12.24 7.67
N VAL A 203 17.24 12.18 6.69
CA VAL A 203 17.81 13.34 6.04
C VAL A 203 17.38 13.34 4.58
N THR A 204 16.89 14.47 4.11
CA THR A 204 16.49 14.67 2.72
C THR A 204 17.44 15.65 2.08
N PHE A 205 18.01 15.27 0.94
CA PHE A 205 18.89 16.10 0.12
C PHE A 205 18.10 16.53 -1.12
N ILE A 206 17.90 17.80 -1.30
CA ILE A 206 17.36 18.41 -2.52
C ILE A 206 18.54 18.97 -3.27
N VAL A 207 18.92 18.30 -4.34
CA VAL A 207 20.08 18.67 -5.17
C VAL A 207 19.56 19.44 -6.36
N THR A 208 20.12 20.61 -6.63
CA THR A 208 19.73 21.50 -7.72
C THR A 208 20.94 21.89 -8.56
N ALA A 209 20.74 22.04 -9.86
CA ALA A 209 21.74 22.44 -10.83
C ALA A 209 21.39 23.80 -11.45
N ASP A 210 22.27 24.79 -11.32
CA ASP A 210 22.05 26.11 -11.93
C ASP A 210 22.47 26.15 -13.43
N ALA A 211 23.29 25.18 -13.83
CA ALA A 211 23.72 24.97 -15.22
C ALA A 211 23.69 23.48 -15.53
N SER A 212 23.84 23.11 -16.80
CA SER A 212 23.99 21.68 -17.14
C SER A 212 25.23 21.11 -16.48
N VAL A 213 25.06 20.01 -15.75
CA VAL A 213 26.13 19.39 -14.95
C VAL A 213 25.98 17.87 -14.97
N HIS A 214 27.11 17.18 -15.08
CA HIS A 214 27.23 15.75 -14.87
C HIS A 214 27.73 15.51 -13.44
N ILE A 215 26.98 14.71 -12.67
CA ILE A 215 27.29 14.37 -11.27
C ILE A 215 27.61 12.88 -11.21
N ASP A 216 28.89 12.54 -10.96
CA ASP A 216 29.33 11.16 -10.80
C ASP A 216 28.92 10.58 -9.46
N ALA A 217 29.14 11.33 -8.37
CA ALA A 217 28.81 10.90 -7.03
C ALA A 217 28.58 12.07 -6.07
N ILE A 218 27.70 11.86 -5.09
CA ILE A 218 27.62 12.68 -3.87
C ILE A 218 27.80 11.74 -2.69
N ARG A 219 28.93 11.89 -1.99
CA ARG A 219 29.25 11.12 -0.79
C ARG A 219 29.05 11.95 0.45
N TYR A 220 28.79 11.31 1.55
CA TYR A 220 28.75 11.93 2.87
C TYR A 220 29.67 11.17 3.81
N ASP A 221 30.41 11.91 4.62
CA ASP A 221 31.33 11.40 5.64
C ASP A 221 31.07 12.08 6.98
N GLY A 222 31.26 11.34 8.09
CA GLY A 222 31.04 11.83 9.43
C GLY A 222 30.78 10.71 10.42
N ALA A 223 29.70 10.81 11.20
CA ALA A 223 29.29 9.73 12.11
C ALA A 223 29.01 8.39 11.38
N ALA A 224 28.67 8.47 10.11
CA ALA A 224 28.65 7.34 9.18
C ALA A 224 29.06 7.84 7.78
N SER A 225 29.58 6.93 6.94
CA SER A 225 29.97 7.24 5.57
C SER A 225 29.06 6.52 4.58
N GLY A 226 28.79 7.15 3.44
CA GLY A 226 27.98 6.56 2.39
C GLY A 226 27.87 7.43 1.15
N GLN A 227 27.02 7.00 0.23
CA GLN A 227 26.81 7.67 -1.06
C GLN A 227 25.31 7.80 -1.34
N LEU A 228 24.92 8.93 -1.90
CA LEU A 228 23.55 9.14 -2.37
C LEU A 228 23.33 8.36 -3.68
N ARG A 229 22.18 7.74 -3.80
CA ARG A 229 21.76 7.05 -5.02
C ARG A 229 21.17 8.07 -5.98
N LEU A 230 21.93 8.55 -6.95
CA LEU A 230 21.56 9.69 -7.77
C LEU A 230 20.56 9.32 -8.87
N ASN A 231 20.93 8.40 -9.75
CA ASN A 231 20.09 7.98 -10.88
C ASN A 231 19.72 6.51 -10.75
N TYR A 232 18.45 6.20 -10.92
CA TYR A 232 17.95 4.83 -11.01
C TYR A 232 17.74 4.47 -12.47
N THR A 233 18.66 3.74 -13.06
CA THR A 233 18.69 3.43 -14.50
C THR A 233 17.41 2.82 -15.03
N LEU A 234 16.69 2.04 -14.21
CA LEU A 234 15.49 1.30 -14.62
C LEU A 234 14.19 1.87 -14.03
N LEU A 235 14.25 2.95 -13.23
CA LEU A 235 13.06 3.54 -12.61
C LEU A 235 12.88 5.00 -13.02
N PRO A 236 11.68 5.40 -13.42
CA PRO A 236 11.34 6.81 -13.57
C PRO A 236 11.58 7.59 -12.27
N GLU A 237 12.05 8.82 -12.35
CA GLU A 237 12.38 9.66 -11.19
C GLU A 237 11.22 9.78 -10.18
N ALA A 238 9.99 9.89 -10.66
CA ALA A 238 8.80 9.95 -9.80
C ALA A 238 8.61 8.70 -8.91
N ILE A 239 9.13 7.54 -9.32
CA ILE A 239 9.09 6.29 -8.55
C ILE A 239 10.33 6.20 -7.66
N ALA A 240 11.49 6.54 -8.19
CA ALA A 240 12.77 6.50 -7.48
C ALA A 240 12.75 7.36 -6.20
N GLY A 241 12.31 8.61 -6.30
CA GLY A 241 12.18 9.52 -5.15
C GLY A 241 11.23 8.96 -4.07
N ARG A 242 10.11 8.36 -4.46
CA ARG A 242 9.16 7.76 -3.50
C ARG A 242 9.72 6.53 -2.77
N ILE A 243 10.53 5.72 -3.44
CA ILE A 243 11.17 4.55 -2.80
C ILE A 243 12.17 5.01 -1.74
N GLN A 244 12.95 6.03 -2.02
CA GLN A 244 13.94 6.56 -1.07
C GLN A 244 13.32 7.20 0.16
N THR A 245 12.20 7.88 0.00
CA THR A 245 11.52 8.58 1.11
C THR A 245 10.48 7.72 1.83
N LEU A 246 10.30 6.45 1.44
CA LEU A 246 9.23 5.59 1.95
C LEU A 246 9.23 5.46 3.48
N ARG A 247 10.39 5.33 4.11
CA ARG A 247 10.52 5.19 5.58
C ARG A 247 10.37 6.52 6.34
N SER A 248 10.57 7.64 5.67
CA SER A 248 10.40 8.98 6.22
C SER A 248 9.05 9.59 5.89
N GLU A 249 8.17 8.83 5.22
CA GLU A 249 6.85 9.32 4.90
C GLU A 249 6.01 9.50 6.17
N GLY A 250 5.44 10.69 6.32
CA GLY A 250 4.70 11.10 7.52
C GLY A 250 3.64 10.09 7.96
N ASN A 251 2.87 9.52 7.04
CA ASN A 251 1.84 8.53 7.36
C ASN A 251 2.38 7.25 8.02
N VAL A 252 3.56 6.77 7.60
CA VAL A 252 4.18 5.57 8.19
C VAL A 252 4.69 5.89 9.60
N VAL A 253 5.32 7.05 9.76
CA VAL A 253 5.85 7.48 11.06
C VAL A 253 4.71 7.74 12.03
N GLN A 254 3.67 8.47 11.61
CA GLN A 254 2.49 8.75 12.44
C GLN A 254 1.85 7.45 12.95
N ARG A 255 1.59 6.48 12.07
CA ARG A 255 1.01 5.19 12.48
C ARG A 255 1.90 4.42 13.46
N THR A 256 3.23 4.49 13.28
CA THR A 256 4.17 3.87 14.23
C THR A 256 4.03 4.51 15.62
N VAL A 257 3.99 5.84 15.69
CA VAL A 257 3.81 6.58 16.95
C VAL A 257 2.44 6.29 17.56
N TYR A 258 1.36 6.26 16.76
CA TYR A 258 0.02 5.91 17.27
C TYR A 258 -0.03 4.54 17.91
N ILE A 259 0.63 3.55 17.29
CA ILE A 259 0.72 2.19 17.86
C ILE A 259 1.53 2.21 19.16
N GLN A 260 2.67 2.90 19.22
CA GLN A 260 3.49 3.00 20.42
C GLN A 260 2.72 3.64 21.58
N ASP A 261 2.01 4.74 21.31
CA ASP A 261 1.24 5.44 22.33
C ASP A 261 -0.03 4.66 22.71
N ALA A 262 -0.67 3.95 21.78
CA ALA A 262 -1.75 3.02 22.07
C ALA A 262 -1.31 1.89 23.02
N MET A 263 -0.09 1.39 22.88
CA MET A 263 0.46 0.38 23.78
C MET A 263 0.66 0.92 25.20
N LYS A 264 0.96 2.20 25.37
CA LYS A 264 0.99 2.84 26.71
C LYS A 264 -0.41 2.90 27.34
N LEU A 265 -1.46 3.15 26.54
CA LEU A 265 -2.83 3.05 27.04
C LEU A 265 -3.22 1.63 27.38
N PHE A 266 -2.94 0.69 26.48
CA PHE A 266 -3.22 -0.73 26.70
C PHE A 266 -2.59 -1.25 28.00
N SER A 267 -1.37 -0.83 28.35
CA SER A 267 -0.70 -1.24 29.58
C SER A 267 -1.44 -0.85 30.87
N ARG A 268 -2.37 0.12 30.81
CA ARG A 268 -3.18 0.53 31.97
C ARG A 268 -4.31 -0.43 32.30
N SER A 269 -4.83 -1.16 31.30
CA SER A 269 -5.88 -2.18 31.47
C SER A 269 -5.75 -3.30 30.43
N PRO A 270 -4.73 -4.16 30.54
CA PRO A 270 -4.38 -5.10 29.49
C PRO A 270 -5.40 -6.24 29.32
N VAL A 271 -6.19 -6.55 30.37
CA VAL A 271 -7.11 -7.69 30.33
C VAL A 271 -8.44 -7.35 29.67
N VAL A 272 -9.10 -6.30 30.12
CA VAL A 272 -10.46 -5.92 29.73
C VAL A 272 -10.53 -4.62 28.90
N GLY A 273 -9.38 -3.93 28.71
CA GLY A 273 -9.30 -2.66 28.01
C GLY A 273 -9.84 -1.48 28.80
N LEU A 274 -9.93 -0.33 28.15
CA LEU A 274 -10.34 0.95 28.74
C LEU A 274 -11.72 1.40 28.27
N GLY A 275 -12.38 0.63 27.44
CA GLY A 275 -13.67 0.94 26.83
C GLY A 275 -13.57 1.56 25.44
N MET A 276 -14.68 1.53 24.69
CA MET A 276 -14.72 2.10 23.34
C MET A 276 -14.44 3.63 23.37
N GLY A 277 -13.62 4.08 22.42
CA GLY A 277 -13.17 5.48 22.35
C GLY A 277 -12.07 5.83 23.34
N ALA A 278 -11.51 4.86 24.05
CA ALA A 278 -10.43 5.08 25.00
C ALA A 278 -9.17 5.70 24.37
N PHE A 279 -8.88 5.35 23.12
CA PHE A 279 -7.76 5.96 22.40
C PHE A 279 -8.01 7.44 22.14
N GLU A 280 -9.14 7.82 21.53
CA GLU A 280 -9.50 9.22 21.26
C GLU A 280 -9.46 10.08 22.53
N ASN A 281 -10.04 9.58 23.63
CA ASN A 281 -10.17 10.35 24.87
C ASN A 281 -8.94 10.28 25.78
N GLY A 282 -8.14 9.22 25.68
CA GLY A 282 -7.00 8.98 26.58
C GLY A 282 -5.64 9.34 26.01
N ILE A 283 -5.54 9.51 24.69
CA ILE A 283 -4.25 9.67 24.01
C ILE A 283 -3.47 10.89 24.46
N TYR A 284 -4.13 12.02 24.72
CA TYR A 284 -3.51 13.26 25.16
C TYR A 284 -2.70 13.12 26.47
N ASN A 285 -2.99 12.10 27.28
CA ASN A 285 -2.29 11.85 28.54
C ASN A 285 -1.03 10.99 28.40
N VAL A 286 -0.78 10.42 27.21
CA VAL A 286 0.31 9.45 26.98
C VAL A 286 1.05 9.67 25.67
N GLN A 287 0.56 10.57 24.80
CA GLN A 287 1.16 10.81 23.51
C GLN A 287 2.62 11.26 23.64
N SER A 288 3.47 10.70 22.80
CA SER A 288 4.90 11.02 22.76
C SER A 288 5.16 12.38 22.11
N TYR A 289 4.30 12.78 21.19
CA TYR A 289 4.36 14.02 20.42
C TYR A 289 2.95 14.60 20.27
N HIS A 290 2.83 15.89 20.04
CA HIS A 290 1.51 16.50 19.83
C HIS A 290 0.94 16.09 18.48
N TYR A 291 -0.23 15.43 18.47
CA TYR A 291 -1.00 15.08 17.29
C TYR A 291 -2.48 14.87 17.65
N GLU A 292 -3.33 14.97 16.65
CA GLU A 292 -4.76 14.71 16.80
C GLU A 292 -5.16 13.53 15.92
N THR A 293 -5.72 12.50 16.52
CA THR A 293 -6.31 11.36 15.81
C THR A 293 -7.33 10.65 16.69
N LYS A 294 -8.38 10.14 16.06
CA LYS A 294 -9.42 9.38 16.76
C LYS A 294 -9.09 7.90 16.87
N TYR A 295 -8.22 7.38 15.98
CA TYR A 295 -7.98 5.97 15.82
C TYR A 295 -6.51 5.66 15.68
N VAL A 296 -6.13 4.42 16.08
CA VAL A 296 -4.76 3.90 15.96
C VAL A 296 -4.38 3.61 14.51
N HIS A 297 -5.36 3.53 13.57
CA HIS A 297 -5.18 3.02 12.21
C HIS A 297 -4.65 1.58 12.14
N ASN A 298 -5.00 0.79 13.14
CA ASN A 298 -4.78 -0.64 13.23
C ASN A 298 -5.84 -1.22 14.16
N HIS A 299 -6.80 -1.96 13.62
CA HIS A 299 -7.94 -2.43 14.39
C HIS A 299 -7.55 -3.46 15.46
N TYR A 300 -6.50 -4.23 15.25
CA TYR A 300 -6.03 -5.18 16.28
C TYR A 300 -5.52 -4.45 17.52
N VAL A 301 -4.72 -3.41 17.32
CA VAL A 301 -4.23 -2.57 18.43
C VAL A 301 -5.37 -1.73 19.03
N GLN A 302 -6.28 -1.21 18.21
CA GLN A 302 -7.48 -0.52 18.69
C GLN A 302 -8.30 -1.44 19.62
N SER A 303 -8.53 -2.69 19.21
CA SER A 303 -9.26 -3.67 20.03
C SER A 303 -8.53 -3.98 21.34
N MET A 304 -7.19 -4.01 21.34
CA MET A 304 -6.42 -4.15 22.58
C MET A 304 -6.66 -2.99 23.55
N VAL A 305 -6.68 -1.76 23.07
CA VAL A 305 -6.93 -0.59 23.92
C VAL A 305 -8.37 -0.58 24.43
N ASP A 306 -9.33 -0.82 23.53
CA ASP A 306 -10.76 -0.70 23.85
C ASP A 306 -11.28 -1.87 24.69
N THR A 307 -10.88 -3.10 24.39
CA THR A 307 -11.47 -4.33 24.97
C THR A 307 -10.46 -5.29 25.59
N GLY A 308 -9.19 -4.89 25.66
CA GLY A 308 -8.11 -5.68 26.22
C GLY A 308 -7.78 -6.92 25.39
N ILE A 309 -6.96 -7.79 26.01
CA ILE A 309 -6.57 -9.06 25.37
C ILE A 309 -7.77 -10.00 25.17
N ILE A 310 -8.78 -9.93 26.05
CA ILE A 310 -9.99 -10.75 25.92
C ILE A 310 -10.73 -10.38 24.65
N GLY A 311 -10.98 -9.10 24.40
CA GLY A 311 -11.67 -8.66 23.17
C GLY A 311 -10.87 -8.94 21.91
N LEU A 312 -9.54 -8.74 21.96
CA LEU A 312 -8.68 -9.11 20.83
C LEU A 312 -8.76 -10.61 20.52
N LEU A 313 -8.69 -11.49 21.54
CA LEU A 313 -8.78 -12.93 21.34
C LEU A 313 -10.15 -13.35 20.78
N LEU A 314 -11.24 -12.75 21.23
CA LEU A 314 -12.58 -12.99 20.67
C LEU A 314 -12.67 -12.52 19.21
N TRP A 315 -12.11 -11.36 18.90
CA TRP A 315 -12.04 -10.86 17.53
C TRP A 315 -11.22 -11.76 16.61
N VAL A 316 -10.00 -12.11 17.00
CA VAL A 316 -9.15 -13.03 16.24
C VAL A 316 -9.78 -14.43 16.15
N GLY A 317 -10.42 -14.88 17.22
CA GLY A 317 -11.20 -16.12 17.25
C GLY A 317 -12.33 -16.13 16.20
N THR A 318 -13.05 -15.01 16.06
CA THR A 318 -14.09 -14.87 15.04
C THR A 318 -13.51 -14.95 13.62
N LEU A 319 -12.39 -14.28 13.37
CA LEU A 319 -11.69 -14.36 12.08
C LEU A 319 -11.20 -15.79 11.79
N ALA A 320 -10.62 -16.44 12.79
CA ALA A 320 -10.15 -17.83 12.68
C ALA A 320 -11.30 -18.82 12.43
N ALA A 321 -12.44 -18.67 13.13
CA ALA A 321 -13.62 -19.47 12.89
C ALA A 321 -14.18 -19.30 11.48
N SER A 322 -14.23 -18.05 10.99
CA SER A 322 -14.61 -17.73 9.61
C SER A 322 -13.65 -18.38 8.60
N ALA A 323 -12.34 -18.29 8.84
CA ALA A 323 -11.35 -18.92 7.97
C ALA A 323 -11.45 -20.44 7.93
N ILE A 324 -11.72 -21.07 9.09
CA ILE A 324 -11.96 -22.52 9.18
C ILE A 324 -13.24 -22.90 8.43
N ALA A 325 -14.31 -22.12 8.54
CA ALA A 325 -15.57 -22.37 7.82
C ALA A 325 -15.34 -22.29 6.30
N VAL A 326 -14.69 -21.24 5.81
CA VAL A 326 -14.31 -21.10 4.39
C VAL A 326 -13.45 -22.26 3.91
N PHE A 327 -12.42 -22.65 4.70
CA PHE A 327 -11.54 -23.74 4.36
C PHE A 327 -12.27 -25.09 4.29
N ARG A 328 -13.17 -25.35 5.24
CA ARG A 328 -14.00 -26.57 5.23
C ARG A 328 -14.90 -26.61 4.01
N LEU A 329 -15.56 -25.50 3.68
CA LEU A 329 -16.37 -25.37 2.49
C LEU A 329 -15.54 -25.65 1.23
N TRP A 330 -14.39 -25.00 1.10
CA TRP A 330 -13.47 -25.20 -0.03
C TRP A 330 -12.97 -26.65 -0.19
N ARG A 331 -12.75 -27.36 0.91
CA ARG A 331 -12.31 -28.78 0.86
C ARG A 331 -13.43 -29.75 0.58
N LYS A 332 -14.62 -29.48 1.10
CA LYS A 332 -15.76 -30.41 1.06
C LYS A 332 -16.48 -30.36 -0.29
N GLU A 333 -16.65 -29.17 -0.83
CA GLU A 333 -17.47 -28.95 -2.00
C GLU A 333 -16.79 -29.42 -3.29
N ARG A 334 -17.51 -30.21 -4.07
CA ARG A 334 -17.12 -30.64 -5.43
C ARG A 334 -17.93 -29.91 -6.50
N GLU A 335 -19.06 -29.33 -6.12
CA GLU A 335 -19.85 -28.50 -7.02
C GLU A 335 -19.09 -27.22 -7.37
N GLN A 336 -19.06 -26.91 -8.66
CA GLN A 336 -18.25 -25.82 -9.20
C GLN A 336 -18.66 -24.45 -8.66
N GLN A 337 -19.97 -24.26 -8.38
CA GLN A 337 -20.49 -22.98 -7.90
C GLN A 337 -20.14 -22.72 -6.42
N ALA A 338 -20.35 -23.70 -5.55
CA ALA A 338 -20.01 -23.61 -4.14
C ALA A 338 -18.49 -23.48 -3.92
N TYR A 339 -17.72 -24.16 -4.76
CA TYR A 339 -16.26 -24.04 -4.76
C TYR A 339 -15.78 -22.61 -5.10
N ALA A 340 -16.37 -22.00 -6.12
CA ALA A 340 -16.05 -20.62 -6.50
C ALA A 340 -16.47 -19.61 -5.43
N MET A 341 -17.61 -19.86 -4.80
CA MET A 341 -18.07 -19.04 -3.67
C MET A 341 -17.05 -19.09 -2.53
N SER A 342 -16.55 -20.28 -2.17
CA SER A 342 -15.55 -20.41 -1.10
C SER A 342 -14.25 -19.67 -1.41
N ALA A 343 -13.81 -19.64 -2.67
CA ALA A 343 -12.64 -18.87 -3.08
C ALA A 343 -12.88 -17.36 -2.93
N ALA A 344 -14.05 -16.86 -3.34
CA ALA A 344 -14.41 -15.46 -3.19
C ALA A 344 -14.54 -15.05 -1.72
N LEU A 345 -15.16 -15.88 -0.88
CA LEU A 345 -15.29 -15.64 0.56
C LEU A 345 -13.92 -15.66 1.27
N GLY A 346 -13.03 -16.56 0.86
CA GLY A 346 -11.66 -16.62 1.37
C GLY A 346 -10.85 -15.36 1.01
N ALA A 347 -10.98 -14.90 -0.22
CA ALA A 347 -10.34 -13.66 -0.66
C ALA A 347 -10.89 -12.43 0.10
N LEU A 348 -12.20 -12.34 0.26
CA LEU A 348 -12.85 -11.27 1.02
C LEU A 348 -12.37 -11.27 2.48
N LEU A 349 -12.34 -12.43 3.13
CA LEU A 349 -11.86 -12.55 4.51
C LEU A 349 -10.40 -12.13 4.64
N LEU A 350 -9.52 -12.58 3.74
CA LEU A 350 -8.11 -12.18 3.76
C LEU A 350 -7.95 -10.67 3.53
N PHE A 351 -8.72 -10.08 2.61
CA PHE A 351 -8.73 -8.63 2.41
C PHE A 351 -9.09 -7.90 3.71
N LEU A 352 -10.18 -8.31 4.38
CA LEU A 352 -10.61 -7.71 5.63
C LEU A 352 -9.55 -7.82 6.73
N MET A 353 -8.89 -8.99 6.85
CA MET A 353 -7.84 -9.22 7.85
C MET A 353 -6.63 -8.32 7.62
N ILE A 354 -6.14 -8.21 6.39
CA ILE A 354 -4.97 -7.37 6.07
C ILE A 354 -5.34 -5.89 6.17
N HIS A 355 -6.50 -5.50 5.65
CA HIS A 355 -6.92 -4.11 5.67
C HIS A 355 -7.16 -3.60 7.09
N ALA A 356 -7.69 -4.44 7.99
CA ALA A 356 -7.84 -4.14 9.41
C ALA A 356 -6.51 -3.88 10.13
N ALA A 357 -5.39 -4.41 9.64
CA ALA A 357 -4.06 -4.16 10.22
C ALA A 357 -3.50 -2.78 9.85
N VAL A 358 -4.04 -2.12 8.83
CA VAL A 358 -3.52 -0.85 8.31
C VAL A 358 -4.56 0.27 8.28
N GLU A 359 -5.84 -0.02 8.56
CA GLU A 359 -6.93 0.94 8.52
C GLU A 359 -8.01 0.67 9.59
N VAL A 360 -8.97 1.59 9.68
CA VAL A 360 -10.01 1.65 10.73
C VAL A 360 -11.34 1.03 10.30
N ILE A 361 -11.32 0.07 9.37
CA ILE A 361 -12.52 -0.52 8.75
C ILE A 361 -13.54 -1.07 9.76
N PHE A 362 -13.08 -1.52 10.93
CA PHE A 362 -13.93 -2.04 12.01
C PHE A 362 -14.04 -1.11 13.23
N SER A 363 -13.46 0.09 13.17
CA SER A 363 -13.44 1.04 14.30
C SER A 363 -14.16 2.34 13.97
N SER A 364 -14.05 2.83 12.72
CA SER A 364 -14.70 4.07 12.30
C SER A 364 -16.19 3.86 12.06
N GLY A 365 -17.03 4.70 12.65
CA GLY A 365 -18.49 4.64 12.49
C GLY A 365 -18.98 4.67 11.04
N TYR A 366 -18.23 5.28 10.12
CA TYR A 366 -18.54 5.30 8.69
C TYR A 366 -18.31 3.95 8.01
N PHE A 367 -17.25 3.22 8.39
CA PHE A 367 -16.84 1.97 7.73
C PHE A 367 -17.31 0.71 8.48
N LEU A 368 -17.67 0.85 9.74
CA LEU A 368 -18.08 -0.27 10.61
C LEU A 368 -19.21 -1.12 10.00
N PRO A 369 -20.31 -0.57 9.43
CA PRO A 369 -21.35 -1.37 8.82
C PRO A 369 -20.84 -2.18 7.62
N PHE A 370 -19.92 -1.63 6.84
CA PHE A 370 -19.34 -2.33 5.68
C PHE A 370 -18.40 -3.46 6.11
N GLY A 371 -17.53 -3.20 7.09
CA GLY A 371 -16.59 -4.20 7.62
C GLY A 371 -17.32 -5.40 8.25
N TYR A 372 -18.20 -5.14 9.20
CA TYR A 372 -18.98 -6.19 9.86
C TYR A 372 -20.02 -6.81 8.94
N GLY A 373 -20.62 -6.04 8.02
CA GLY A 373 -21.52 -6.56 6.99
C GLY A 373 -20.82 -7.55 6.07
N ALA A 374 -19.60 -7.22 5.60
CA ALA A 374 -18.82 -8.14 4.78
C ALA A 374 -18.43 -9.41 5.55
N LEU A 375 -18.04 -9.30 6.83
CA LEU A 375 -17.74 -10.44 7.69
C LEU A 375 -18.99 -11.31 7.94
N ALA A 376 -20.15 -10.68 8.13
CA ALA A 376 -21.44 -11.38 8.26
C ALA A 376 -21.78 -12.16 6.99
N VAL A 377 -21.57 -11.59 5.80
CA VAL A 377 -21.77 -12.28 4.52
C VAL A 377 -20.91 -13.54 4.43
N VAL A 378 -19.62 -13.45 4.83
CA VAL A 378 -18.73 -14.63 4.86
C VAL A 378 -19.33 -15.74 5.74
N ASN A 379 -19.77 -15.40 6.94
CA ASN A 379 -20.27 -16.40 7.89
C ASN A 379 -21.65 -16.96 7.49
N LEU A 380 -22.56 -16.13 7.00
CA LEU A 380 -23.88 -16.56 6.53
C LEU A 380 -23.76 -17.50 5.32
N CYS A 381 -23.00 -17.10 4.30
CA CYS A 381 -22.80 -17.96 3.14
C CYS A 381 -22.14 -19.30 3.49
N CYS A 382 -21.19 -19.31 4.44
CA CYS A 382 -20.60 -20.56 4.92
C CYS A 382 -21.60 -21.39 5.74
N GLY A 383 -22.47 -20.78 6.53
CA GLY A 383 -23.50 -21.43 7.33
C GLY A 383 -24.57 -22.12 6.47
N ASP A 384 -25.04 -21.44 5.43
CA ASP A 384 -26.03 -21.98 4.51
C ASP A 384 -25.49 -23.17 3.69
N LEU A 385 -24.21 -23.13 3.32
CA LEU A 385 -23.56 -24.16 2.52
C LEU A 385 -22.97 -25.31 3.37
N LEU A 386 -22.76 -25.09 4.67
CA LEU A 386 -22.34 -26.09 5.64
C LEU A 386 -23.48 -26.28 6.65
N PRO A 387 -24.43 -27.18 6.40
CA PRO A 387 -25.49 -27.46 7.38
C PRO A 387 -24.84 -27.83 8.72
N LEU A 388 -25.18 -27.06 9.76
CA LEU A 388 -24.75 -27.33 11.13
C LEU A 388 -25.38 -28.65 11.55
N THR A 389 -24.73 -29.77 11.28
CA THR A 389 -25.00 -31.01 11.96
C THR A 389 -24.50 -30.85 13.39
N PHE A 390 -25.29 -30.21 14.25
CA PHE A 390 -25.22 -30.47 15.65
C PHE A 390 -25.53 -31.95 15.82
N ALA A 391 -24.50 -32.77 16.00
CA ALA A 391 -24.67 -34.13 16.39
C ALA A 391 -25.61 -34.16 17.62
N LYS A 392 -26.66 -34.93 17.50
CA LYS A 392 -27.55 -35.29 18.63
C LYS A 392 -26.75 -36.00 19.70
#